data_a03e4dd3861d20d7e69665bd88487770
#
_entry.id   a03e4dd3861d20d7e69665bd88487770
#
_cell.length_a   1.000
_cell.length_b   1.000
_cell.length_c   1.000
_cell.angle_alpha   90.00
_cell.angle_beta   90.00
_cell.angle_gamma   90.00
#
_symmetry.space_group_name_H-M   'P 1'
#
loop_
_entity.id
_entity.type
_entity.pdbx_description
1 polymer ?
#
loop_
_entity_poly.entity_id
_entity_poly.type
_entity_poly.pdbx_seq_one_letter_code
_entity_poly.pdbx_strand_id
1 'polypeptide(L)'
;MNENDMLRHVLSYPGLFDAIFDGLTQTAQTAVPDTVLDQIDSVYIYGSGDSLNAANCVIQAFREYAHVSACAVPALEASRYLAAFTLPEQAARTLTICVSSSGEAPRSAEAAMNLRKAGFLTMAVTANPDSCVGHAVEYIF
;
A
#
# COMPACT_ATOMS: atom_id res chain seq x y z
N MET A 1 -26.54 4.96 29.83
CA MET A 1 -26.34 3.92 28.81
C MET A 1 -25.00 4.26 28.16
N ASN A 2 -23.97 3.48 28.42
CA ASN A 2 -22.66 3.77 27.81
C ASN A 2 -22.81 3.54 26.30
N GLU A 3 -22.65 4.57 25.51
CA GLU A 3 -22.53 4.43 24.06
C GLU A 3 -21.37 3.48 23.75
N ASN A 4 -21.65 2.48 22.94
CA ASN A 4 -20.62 1.56 22.49
C ASN A 4 -19.69 2.33 21.54
N ASP A 5 -18.43 2.49 21.92
CA ASP A 5 -17.41 3.23 21.14
C ASP A 5 -17.32 2.72 19.68
N MET A 6 -17.46 1.42 19.47
CA MET A 6 -17.49 0.83 18.12
C MET A 6 -18.68 1.36 17.31
N LEU A 7 -19.87 1.41 17.89
CA LEU A 7 -21.05 1.94 17.18
C LEU A 7 -20.88 3.42 16.83
N ARG A 8 -20.33 4.22 17.75
CA ARG A 8 -20.03 5.63 17.49
C ARG A 8 -19.04 5.79 16.33
N HIS A 9 -17.98 4.97 16.27
CA HIS A 9 -17.05 4.98 15.17
C HIS A 9 -17.72 4.61 13.84
N VAL A 10 -18.50 3.53 13.80
CA VAL A 10 -19.21 3.12 12.57
C VAL A 10 -20.13 4.23 12.07
N LEU A 11 -20.88 4.87 12.98
CA LEU A 11 -21.81 5.96 12.62
C LEU A 11 -21.07 7.25 12.18
N SER A 12 -19.80 7.43 12.53
CA SER A 12 -19.01 8.59 12.11
C SER A 12 -18.42 8.45 10.70
N TYR A 13 -18.31 7.24 10.14
CA TYR A 13 -17.64 7.01 8.86
C TYR A 13 -18.17 7.82 7.68
N PRO A 14 -19.50 7.95 7.45
CA PRO A 14 -19.98 8.75 6.32
C PRO A 14 -19.48 10.20 6.38
N GLY A 15 -19.63 10.87 7.54
CA GLY A 15 -19.15 12.24 7.70
C GLY A 15 -17.63 12.38 7.67
N LEU A 16 -16.90 11.38 8.16
CA LEU A 16 -15.45 11.34 8.08
C LEU A 16 -15.00 11.22 6.61
N PHE A 17 -15.61 10.31 5.85
CA PHE A 17 -15.30 10.12 4.45
C PHE A 17 -15.47 11.39 3.64
N ASP A 18 -16.61 12.07 3.79
CA ASP A 18 -16.89 13.34 3.13
C ASP A 18 -15.84 14.42 3.50
N ALA A 19 -15.42 14.45 4.76
CA ALA A 19 -14.46 15.45 5.24
C ALA A 19 -13.02 15.25 4.72
N ILE A 20 -12.61 14.00 4.43
CA ILE A 20 -11.22 13.70 4.04
C ILE A 20 -11.04 13.42 2.56
N PHE A 21 -12.11 13.15 1.81
CA PHE A 21 -12.05 12.65 0.44
C PHE A 21 -11.25 13.55 -0.51
N ASP A 22 -11.52 14.87 -0.48
CA ASP A 22 -10.82 15.81 -1.34
C ASP A 22 -9.32 15.88 -1.03
N GLY A 23 -8.95 15.88 0.26
CA GLY A 23 -7.56 15.86 0.69
C GLY A 23 -6.83 14.58 0.28
N LEU A 24 -7.47 13.42 0.43
CA LEU A 24 -6.92 12.14 -0.01
C LEU A 24 -6.73 12.11 -1.54
N THR A 25 -7.71 12.60 -2.29
CA THR A 25 -7.63 12.68 -3.76
C THR A 25 -6.45 13.54 -4.20
N GLN A 26 -6.28 14.71 -3.59
CA GLN A 26 -5.17 15.61 -3.88
C GLN A 26 -3.82 14.99 -3.53
N THR A 27 -3.72 14.32 -2.39
CA THR A 27 -2.49 13.61 -1.98
C THR A 27 -2.17 12.47 -2.95
N ALA A 28 -3.18 11.70 -3.37
CA ALA A 28 -3.01 10.59 -4.30
C ALA A 28 -2.43 11.05 -5.65
N GLN A 29 -2.86 12.21 -6.17
CA GLN A 29 -2.37 12.78 -7.43
C GLN A 29 -0.89 13.15 -7.41
N THR A 30 -0.29 13.30 -6.24
CA THR A 30 1.10 13.74 -6.09
C THR A 30 2.00 12.70 -5.41
N ALA A 31 1.43 11.60 -4.92
CA ALA A 31 2.16 10.58 -4.17
C ALA A 31 3.24 9.87 -5.00
N VAL A 32 2.96 9.62 -6.28
CA VAL A 32 3.90 9.01 -7.22
C VAL A 32 3.89 9.83 -8.51
N PRO A 33 5.05 10.22 -9.08
CA PRO A 33 5.10 10.96 -10.34
C PRO A 33 4.47 10.19 -11.52
N ASP A 34 3.74 10.86 -12.41
CA ASP A 34 3.12 10.25 -13.60
C ASP A 34 4.13 9.49 -14.46
N THR A 35 5.32 10.05 -14.64
CA THR A 35 6.42 9.41 -15.40
C THR A 35 6.87 8.06 -14.83
N VAL A 36 6.62 7.83 -13.55
CA VAL A 36 6.85 6.53 -12.88
C VAL A 36 5.64 5.63 -13.08
N LEU A 37 4.42 6.16 -12.91
CA LEU A 37 3.18 5.41 -13.10
C LEU A 37 3.05 4.85 -14.53
N ASP A 38 3.46 5.60 -15.53
CA ASP A 38 3.42 5.19 -16.96
C ASP A 38 4.30 3.96 -17.27
N GLN A 39 5.23 3.60 -16.38
CA GLN A 39 6.14 2.47 -16.56
C GLN A 39 5.67 1.20 -15.86
N ILE A 40 4.57 1.27 -15.08
CA ILE A 40 4.13 0.16 -14.23
C ILE A 40 3.24 -0.79 -15.02
N ASP A 41 3.60 -2.08 -15.02
CA ASP A 41 2.79 -3.16 -15.58
C ASP A 41 2.10 -3.99 -14.49
N SER A 42 2.66 -3.97 -13.27
CA SER A 42 2.21 -4.82 -12.17
C SER A 42 2.19 -4.07 -10.84
N VAL A 43 1.22 -4.41 -10.00
CA VAL A 43 1.07 -3.89 -8.65
C VAL A 43 0.94 -5.04 -7.67
N TYR A 44 1.79 -5.08 -6.64
CA TYR A 44 1.63 -5.96 -5.49
C TYR A 44 1.30 -5.13 -4.26
N ILE A 45 0.17 -5.41 -3.63
CA ILE A 45 -0.21 -4.74 -2.38
C ILE A 45 -0.02 -5.72 -1.25
N TYR A 46 0.71 -5.34 -0.21
CA TYR A 46 0.99 -6.23 0.90
C TYR A 46 0.73 -5.60 2.26
N GLY A 47 0.42 -6.45 3.21
CA GLY A 47 0.13 -6.07 4.59
C GLY A 47 -0.10 -7.29 5.46
N SER A 48 -0.56 -7.07 6.68
CA SER A 48 -0.93 -8.12 7.63
C SER A 48 -2.29 -7.83 8.24
N GLY A 49 -3.05 -8.87 8.57
CA GLY A 49 -4.38 -8.73 9.17
C GLY A 49 -5.32 -7.86 8.33
N ASP A 50 -5.91 -6.84 8.91
CA ASP A 50 -6.88 -5.97 8.24
C ASP A 50 -6.28 -5.18 7.08
N SER A 51 -4.99 -4.86 7.13
CA SER A 51 -4.28 -4.25 6.01
C SER A 51 -4.24 -5.14 4.77
N LEU A 52 -4.05 -6.45 4.95
CA LEU A 52 -4.14 -7.43 3.85
C LEU A 52 -5.58 -7.56 3.32
N ASN A 53 -6.57 -7.53 4.22
CA ASN A 53 -7.97 -7.55 3.82
C ASN A 53 -8.33 -6.31 2.99
N ALA A 54 -7.90 -5.13 3.40
CA ALA A 54 -8.06 -3.89 2.64
C ALA A 54 -7.39 -3.98 1.26
N ALA A 55 -6.18 -4.53 1.19
CA ALA A 55 -5.48 -4.78 -0.08
C ALA A 55 -6.32 -5.66 -1.02
N ASN A 56 -6.88 -6.77 -0.52
CA ASN A 56 -7.74 -7.66 -1.33
C ASN A 56 -8.98 -6.96 -1.89
N CYS A 57 -9.56 -6.00 -1.16
CA CYS A 57 -10.75 -5.28 -1.60
C CYS A 57 -10.51 -4.39 -2.82
N VAL A 58 -9.28 -3.89 -3.03
CA VAL A 58 -8.96 -2.91 -4.09
C VAL A 58 -8.33 -3.51 -5.34
N ILE A 59 -7.93 -4.78 -5.32
CA ILE A 59 -7.24 -5.44 -6.45
C ILE A 59 -8.01 -5.35 -7.76
N GLN A 60 -9.33 -5.53 -7.72
CA GLN A 60 -10.13 -5.47 -8.95
C GLN A 60 -10.19 -4.04 -9.52
N ALA A 61 -10.17 -3.02 -8.69
CA ALA A 61 -10.11 -1.64 -9.14
C ALA A 61 -8.81 -1.35 -9.91
N PHE A 62 -7.67 -1.82 -9.44
CA PHE A 62 -6.41 -1.70 -10.17
C PHE A 62 -6.46 -2.38 -11.54
N ARG A 63 -7.03 -3.58 -11.62
CA ARG A 63 -7.17 -4.32 -12.89
C ARG A 63 -8.10 -3.64 -13.86
N GLU A 64 -9.24 -3.15 -13.38
CA GLU A 64 -10.30 -2.58 -14.20
C GLU A 64 -9.98 -1.15 -14.64
N TYR A 65 -9.48 -0.31 -13.75
CA TYR A 65 -9.31 1.13 -14.03
C TYR A 65 -7.88 1.51 -14.42
N ALA A 66 -6.87 0.86 -13.84
CA ALA A 66 -5.48 1.14 -14.18
C ALA A 66 -4.92 0.17 -15.25
N HIS A 67 -5.66 -0.90 -15.60
CA HIS A 67 -5.26 -1.90 -16.59
C HIS A 67 -3.90 -2.56 -16.32
N VAL A 68 -3.52 -2.67 -15.04
CA VAL A 68 -2.29 -3.33 -14.60
C VAL A 68 -2.57 -4.70 -13.98
N SER A 69 -1.61 -5.60 -14.04
CA SER A 69 -1.68 -6.83 -13.25
C SER A 69 -1.62 -6.48 -11.77
N ALA A 70 -2.55 -6.97 -10.95
CA ALA A 70 -2.57 -6.64 -9.52
C ALA A 70 -2.80 -7.87 -8.65
N CYS A 71 -2.09 -7.94 -7.52
CA CYS A 71 -2.20 -9.03 -6.55
C CYS A 71 -1.99 -8.51 -5.12
N ALA A 72 -2.78 -9.05 -4.18
CA ALA A 72 -2.57 -8.83 -2.75
C ALA A 72 -1.83 -10.03 -2.16
N VAL A 73 -0.77 -9.78 -1.37
CA VAL A 73 0.06 -10.81 -0.76
C VAL A 73 0.30 -10.54 0.72
N PRO A 74 0.43 -11.56 1.57
CA PRO A 74 0.84 -11.36 2.96
C PRO A 74 2.22 -10.71 3.05
N ALA A 75 2.43 -9.86 4.06
CA ALA A 75 3.73 -9.22 4.28
C ALA A 75 4.88 -10.24 4.44
N LEU A 76 4.60 -11.42 5.01
CA LEU A 76 5.58 -12.50 5.10
C LEU A 76 6.00 -13.01 3.71
N GLU A 77 5.06 -13.21 2.81
CA GLU A 77 5.32 -13.65 1.44
C GLU A 77 6.10 -12.59 0.67
N ALA A 78 5.67 -11.33 0.75
CA ALA A 78 6.37 -10.20 0.15
C ALA A 78 7.83 -10.10 0.64
N SER A 79 8.07 -10.30 1.96
CA SER A 79 9.42 -10.19 2.54
C SER A 79 10.36 -11.33 2.16
N ARG A 80 9.84 -12.52 1.86
CA ARG A 80 10.64 -13.74 1.70
C ARG A 80 10.75 -14.25 0.28
N TYR A 81 9.69 -14.07 -0.51
CA TYR A 81 9.58 -14.78 -1.77
C TYR A 81 9.42 -13.85 -2.98
N LEU A 82 8.73 -12.72 -2.86
CA LEU A 82 8.41 -11.89 -4.02
C LEU A 82 9.67 -11.46 -4.79
N ALA A 83 10.68 -10.93 -4.09
CA ALA A 83 11.94 -10.55 -4.72
C ALA A 83 12.73 -11.73 -5.30
N ALA A 84 12.63 -12.92 -4.67
CA ALA A 84 13.38 -14.10 -5.09
C ALA A 84 12.89 -14.73 -6.40
N PHE A 85 11.61 -14.51 -6.73
CA PHE A 85 10.97 -15.11 -7.92
C PHE A 85 10.62 -14.10 -9.01
N THR A 86 11.04 -12.84 -8.87
CA THR A 86 10.80 -11.78 -9.86
C THR A 86 12.12 -11.44 -10.57
N LEU A 87 12.08 -11.40 -11.89
CA LEU A 87 13.23 -10.97 -12.68
C LEU A 87 13.50 -9.46 -12.51
N PRO A 88 14.76 -8.99 -12.57
CA PRO A 88 15.08 -7.58 -12.37
C PRO A 88 14.32 -6.61 -13.29
N GLU A 89 14.14 -6.97 -14.55
CA GLU A 89 13.38 -6.18 -15.52
C GLU A 89 11.88 -6.10 -15.18
N GLN A 90 11.33 -7.13 -14.56
CA GLN A 90 9.95 -7.13 -14.06
C GLN A 90 9.84 -6.32 -12.77
N ALA A 91 10.82 -6.44 -11.86
CA ALA A 91 10.86 -5.67 -10.63
C ALA A 91 10.83 -4.15 -10.89
N ALA A 92 11.62 -3.68 -11.87
CA ALA A 92 11.68 -2.27 -12.27
C ALA A 92 10.34 -1.71 -12.82
N ARG A 93 9.42 -2.57 -13.25
CA ARG A 93 8.08 -2.22 -13.76
C ARG A 93 6.96 -2.62 -12.80
N THR A 94 7.32 -2.94 -11.57
CA THR A 94 6.37 -3.39 -10.54
C THR A 94 6.35 -2.42 -9.38
N LEU A 95 5.18 -1.84 -9.10
CA LEU A 95 4.94 -1.06 -7.89
C LEU A 95 4.52 -2.00 -6.75
N THR A 96 5.19 -1.92 -5.64
CA THR A 96 4.82 -2.62 -4.41
C THR A 96 4.30 -1.64 -3.37
N ILE A 97 3.09 -1.85 -2.90
CA ILE A 97 2.39 -0.96 -1.96
C ILE A 97 2.25 -1.65 -0.60
N CYS A 98 2.93 -1.12 0.40
CA CYS A 98 2.77 -1.54 1.78
C CYS A 98 1.58 -0.85 2.43
N VAL A 99 0.60 -1.60 2.91
CA VAL A 99 -0.49 -1.04 3.72
C VAL A 99 -0.19 -1.32 5.20
N SER A 100 0.08 -0.28 5.97
CA SER A 100 0.40 -0.40 7.40
C SER A 100 0.02 0.88 8.15
N SER A 101 -1.07 0.86 8.90
CA SER A 101 -1.58 2.05 9.61
C SER A 101 -0.52 2.69 10.51
N SER A 102 0.12 1.94 11.39
CA SER A 102 1.20 2.47 12.25
C SER A 102 2.55 2.61 11.54
N GLY A 103 2.76 1.87 10.46
CA GLY A 103 4.06 1.76 9.80
C GLY A 103 5.14 1.00 10.59
N GLU A 104 4.81 0.45 11.77
CA GLU A 104 5.77 -0.16 12.70
C GLU A 104 5.79 -1.69 12.62
N ALA A 105 5.07 -2.31 11.70
CA ALA A 105 5.05 -3.76 11.54
C ALA A 105 6.40 -4.27 11.01
N PRO A 106 7.22 -5.03 11.80
CA PRO A 106 8.59 -5.39 11.41
C PRO A 106 8.67 -6.16 10.11
N ARG A 107 7.69 -7.02 9.86
CA ARG A 107 7.64 -7.83 8.63
C ARG A 107 7.32 -6.99 7.39
N SER A 108 6.51 -5.95 7.54
CA SER A 108 6.21 -4.99 6.48
C SER A 108 7.42 -4.12 6.14
N ALA A 109 8.15 -3.66 7.15
CA ALA A 109 9.39 -2.91 6.94
C ALA A 109 10.49 -3.78 6.28
N GLU A 110 10.64 -5.03 6.72
CA GLU A 110 11.56 -5.98 6.09
C GLU A 110 11.21 -6.20 4.60
N ALA A 111 9.92 -6.37 4.29
CA ALA A 111 9.46 -6.51 2.91
C ALA A 111 9.82 -5.27 2.08
N ALA A 112 9.52 -4.07 2.57
CA ALA A 112 9.83 -2.82 1.88
C ALA A 112 11.33 -2.70 1.55
N MET A 113 12.21 -2.96 2.54
CA MET A 113 13.66 -2.92 2.34
C MET A 113 14.16 -3.95 1.32
N ASN A 114 13.65 -5.18 1.39
CA ASN A 114 14.07 -6.25 0.48
C ASN A 114 13.61 -5.99 -0.95
N LEU A 115 12.37 -5.54 -1.13
CA LEU A 115 11.80 -5.22 -2.44
C LEU A 115 12.51 -4.02 -3.07
N ARG A 116 12.73 -2.95 -2.32
CA ARG A 116 13.51 -1.80 -2.79
C ARG A 116 14.92 -2.18 -3.21
N LYS A 117 15.61 -3.00 -2.42
CA LYS A 117 16.94 -3.52 -2.75
C LYS A 117 16.95 -4.39 -4.02
N ALA A 118 15.85 -5.07 -4.30
CA ALA A 118 15.67 -5.89 -5.50
C ALA A 118 15.25 -5.08 -6.74
N GLY A 119 15.10 -3.76 -6.63
CA GLY A 119 14.78 -2.86 -7.75
C GLY A 119 13.28 -2.65 -8.01
N PHE A 120 12.42 -3.05 -7.08
CA PHE A 120 11.00 -2.71 -7.16
C PHE A 120 10.77 -1.23 -6.83
N LEU A 121 9.78 -0.62 -7.45
CA LEU A 121 9.22 0.65 -7.00
C LEU A 121 8.43 0.39 -5.72
N THR A 122 8.69 1.18 -4.68
CA THR A 122 8.12 0.91 -3.35
C THR A 122 7.35 2.10 -2.81
N MET A 123 6.14 1.82 -2.33
CA MET A 123 5.24 2.82 -1.75
C MET A 123 4.65 2.32 -0.43
N ALA A 124 4.35 3.20 0.49
CA ALA A 124 3.58 2.92 1.69
C ALA A 124 2.28 3.74 1.75
N VAL A 125 1.22 3.10 2.21
CA VAL A 125 0.00 3.73 2.69
C VAL A 125 0.02 3.63 4.22
N THR A 126 0.29 4.75 4.90
CA THR A 126 0.50 4.76 6.36
C THR A 126 0.06 6.07 6.99
N ALA A 127 -0.44 6.01 8.23
CA ALA A 127 -0.73 7.20 9.01
C ALA A 127 0.54 7.81 9.68
N ASN A 128 1.68 7.12 9.61
CA ASN A 128 2.93 7.57 10.20
C ASN A 128 4.08 7.52 9.18
N PRO A 129 4.34 8.61 8.45
CA PRO A 129 5.43 8.67 7.46
C PRO A 129 6.83 8.50 8.08
N ASP A 130 7.01 8.85 9.35
CA ASP A 130 8.29 8.73 10.06
C ASP A 130 8.51 7.35 10.68
N SER A 131 7.71 6.36 10.30
CA SER A 131 7.79 4.97 10.77
C SER A 131 8.88 4.16 10.08
N CYS A 132 9.15 2.95 10.61
CA CYS A 132 10.07 2.00 10.00
C CYS A 132 9.72 1.67 8.54
N VAL A 133 8.43 1.56 8.22
CA VAL A 133 7.95 1.33 6.84
C VAL A 133 8.15 2.59 6.00
N GLY A 134 7.79 3.77 6.52
CA GLY A 134 7.94 5.04 5.81
C GLY A 134 9.38 5.30 5.36
N HIS A 135 10.36 5.04 6.23
CA HIS A 135 11.78 5.16 5.88
C HIS A 135 12.30 4.09 4.90
N ALA A 136 11.59 2.99 4.74
CA ALA A 136 12.01 1.87 3.89
C ALA A 136 11.55 1.99 2.43
N VAL A 137 10.59 2.85 2.13
CA VAL A 137 9.99 3.02 0.80
C VAL A 137 10.46 4.29 0.09
N GLU A 138 10.14 4.44 -1.19
CA GLU A 138 10.44 5.62 -2.01
C GLU A 138 9.30 6.63 -1.99
N TYR A 139 8.07 6.14 -1.94
CA TYR A 139 6.85 6.95 -2.00
C TYR A 139 5.97 6.69 -0.77
N ILE A 140 5.27 7.72 -0.30
CA ILE A 140 4.35 7.64 0.84
C ILE A 140 3.02 8.31 0.46
N PHE A 141 1.94 7.62 0.87
CA PHE A 141 0.57 8.12 0.82
C PHE A 141 -0.06 8.09 2.21
#